data_4fee2eb90854f214726103ebcc0c6a46
#
_entry.id   4fee2eb90854f214726103ebcc0c6a46
#
_cell.length_a   1.000
_cell.length_b   1.000
_cell.length_c   1.000
_cell.angle_alpha   90.00
_cell.angle_beta   90.00
_cell.angle_gamma   90.00
#
_symmetry.space_group_name_H-M   'P 1'
#
loop_
_entity.id
_entity.type
_entity.pdbx_description
1 polymer ?
#
loop_
_entity_poly.entity_id
_entity_poly.type
_entity_poly.pdbx_seq_one_letter_code
_entity_poly.pdbx_strand_id
1 'polypeptide(L)'
;MLQTRAKLQQALNSLLAAKSQKDRAAAGDRLVTIVRAHVASTVTAVEEPFPVERVLRRTLQELGDIEAPVSRLTDDELETFNRLLPWGAMTLDQAGREVGQVWSADKRGVPSGLIDPRQTQFDKVFPLKGRTVMEIGCFEGIHTLGLLLLGAEVTAVDGRVENVMKTMSRLWAYGRACELLLWNVERPAPETLPKAWDVLHHIGVLYHLSNPVEHLNELLPRTGAGLLLDTHVMSDEAETSESYAVGGQTFRTRRKPEVYADSSPFAGMEDHAKYLVLDDLVRLIASHGFGDLRIVSDRDERNGRRVTIWAFR
;
A
#
# COMPACT_ATOMS: atom_id res chain seq x y z
N MET A 1 12.45 25.26 -15.39
CA MET A 1 13.00 24.41 -14.32
C MET A 1 14.35 24.88 -13.75
N LEU A 2 15.40 25.07 -14.56
CA LEU A 2 16.74 25.49 -14.07
C LEU A 2 16.74 26.83 -13.30
N GLN A 3 16.04 27.87 -13.80
CA GLN A 3 15.96 29.17 -13.13
C GLN A 3 15.24 29.13 -11.78
N THR A 4 14.23 28.30 -11.63
CA THR A 4 13.48 28.17 -10.36
C THR A 4 14.33 27.46 -9.31
N ARG A 5 15.08 26.42 -9.72
CA ARG A 5 16.00 25.72 -8.82
C ARG A 5 17.10 26.64 -8.28
N ALA A 6 17.64 27.51 -9.15
CA ALA A 6 18.63 28.50 -8.73
C ALA A 6 18.06 29.52 -7.74
N LYS A 7 16.83 30.02 -7.97
CA LYS A 7 16.13 30.94 -7.06
C LYS A 7 15.83 30.31 -5.70
N LEU A 8 15.39 29.04 -5.68
CA LEU A 8 15.16 28.29 -4.46
C LEU A 8 16.43 28.09 -3.65
N GLN A 9 17.54 27.72 -4.32
CA GLN A 9 18.85 27.56 -3.67
C GLN A 9 19.36 28.88 -3.09
N GLN A 10 19.21 29.98 -3.82
CA GLN A 10 19.60 31.30 -3.34
C GLN A 10 18.75 31.75 -2.13
N ALA A 11 17.43 31.52 -2.15
CA ALA A 11 16.55 31.85 -1.03
C ALA A 11 16.85 31.01 0.23
N LEU A 12 17.14 29.72 0.03
CA LEU A 12 17.57 28.81 1.10
C LEU A 12 18.90 29.25 1.71
N ASN A 13 19.89 29.58 0.88
CA ASN A 13 21.18 30.07 1.36
C ASN A 13 21.04 31.39 2.15
N SER A 14 20.13 32.28 1.71
CA SER A 14 19.81 33.53 2.43
C SER A 14 19.16 33.26 3.80
N LEU A 15 18.28 32.25 3.89
CA LEU A 15 17.65 31.85 5.14
C LEU A 15 18.69 31.25 6.13
N LEU A 16 19.60 30.42 5.63
CA LEU A 16 20.66 29.80 6.43
C LEU A 16 21.70 30.82 6.91
N ALA A 17 21.98 31.86 6.11
CA ALA A 17 22.93 32.92 6.44
C ALA A 17 22.37 34.06 7.31
N ALA A 18 21.04 34.06 7.56
CA ALA A 18 20.38 35.14 8.30
C ALA A 18 20.78 35.15 9.79
N LYS A 19 21.36 36.26 10.22
CA LYS A 19 21.86 36.43 11.60
C LYS A 19 20.84 37.02 12.56
N SER A 20 19.76 37.64 12.06
CA SER A 20 18.71 38.24 12.90
C SER A 20 17.36 37.54 12.66
N GLN A 21 16.47 37.64 13.64
CA GLN A 21 15.10 37.12 13.52
C GLN A 21 14.31 37.79 12.39
N LYS A 22 14.54 39.10 12.18
CA LYS A 22 13.93 39.88 11.11
C LYS A 22 14.38 39.40 9.73
N ASP A 23 15.68 39.10 9.56
CA ASP A 23 16.22 38.61 8.28
C ASP A 23 15.75 37.18 7.99
N ARG A 24 15.60 36.35 9.03
CA ARG A 24 15.04 34.99 8.89
C ARG A 24 13.58 35.03 8.44
N ALA A 25 12.77 35.90 9.02
CA ALA A 25 11.37 36.08 8.61
C ALA A 25 11.29 36.52 7.14
N ALA A 26 12.04 37.55 6.74
CA ALA A 26 12.06 38.04 5.37
C ALA A 26 12.58 37.02 4.34
N ALA A 27 13.57 36.19 4.71
CA ALA A 27 14.09 35.11 3.85
C ALA A 27 13.09 33.94 3.76
N GLY A 28 12.39 33.64 4.86
CA GLY A 28 11.30 32.65 4.90
C GLY A 28 10.14 33.02 3.99
N ASP A 29 9.67 34.28 4.05
CA ASP A 29 8.59 34.79 3.20
C ASP A 29 8.96 34.76 1.72
N ARG A 30 10.20 35.05 1.36
CA ARG A 30 10.70 34.93 -0.03
C ARG A 30 10.69 33.46 -0.48
N LEU A 31 11.14 32.54 0.37
CA LEU A 31 11.13 31.11 0.06
C LEU A 31 9.71 30.62 -0.19
N VAL A 32 8.77 30.96 0.70
CA VAL A 32 7.33 30.63 0.57
C VAL A 32 6.75 31.20 -0.73
N THR A 33 7.10 32.44 -1.08
CA THR A 33 6.64 33.09 -2.32
C THR A 33 7.16 32.38 -3.56
N ILE A 34 8.44 31.96 -3.58
CA ILE A 34 9.03 31.21 -4.71
C ILE A 34 8.41 29.81 -4.82
N VAL A 35 8.19 29.14 -3.68
CA VAL A 35 7.55 27.82 -3.66
C VAL A 35 6.10 27.92 -4.17
N ARG A 36 5.32 28.90 -3.69
CA ARG A 36 3.94 29.12 -4.16
C ARG A 36 3.88 29.44 -5.66
N ALA A 37 4.78 30.29 -6.16
CA ALA A 37 4.86 30.59 -7.59
C ALA A 37 5.28 29.36 -8.43
N HIS A 38 6.17 28.53 -7.90
CA HIS A 38 6.57 27.27 -8.57
C HIS A 38 5.42 26.25 -8.57
N VAL A 39 4.75 26.06 -7.44
CA VAL A 39 3.56 25.22 -7.35
C VAL A 39 2.47 25.72 -8.31
N ALA A 40 2.19 27.03 -8.33
CA ALA A 40 1.22 27.62 -9.27
C ALA A 40 1.62 27.45 -10.75
N SER A 41 2.92 27.49 -11.07
CA SER A 41 3.40 27.31 -12.45
C SER A 41 3.52 25.84 -12.89
N THR A 42 3.64 24.92 -11.93
CA THR A 42 3.60 23.46 -12.19
C THR A 42 2.19 22.92 -12.22
N VAL A 43 1.26 23.58 -11.54
CA VAL A 43 -0.19 23.25 -11.55
C VAL A 43 -0.87 23.60 -12.90
N THR A 44 -0.23 24.36 -13.79
CA THR A 44 -0.76 24.59 -15.14
C THR A 44 -0.53 23.44 -16.13
N ALA A 45 0.12 22.35 -15.71
CA ALA A 45 0.14 21.07 -16.40
C ALA A 45 -0.59 20.01 -15.55
N VAL A 46 -1.73 20.38 -14.97
CA VAL A 46 -2.62 19.43 -14.29
C VAL A 46 -3.25 18.57 -15.38
N GLU A 47 -2.83 17.29 -15.47
CA GLU A 47 -3.80 16.24 -15.71
C GLU A 47 -5.06 16.64 -14.95
N GLU A 48 -6.24 16.61 -15.60
CA GLU A 48 -7.51 17.00 -15.00
C GLU A 48 -7.55 16.50 -13.56
N PRO A 49 -7.85 17.35 -12.57
CA PRO A 49 -7.90 16.92 -11.18
C PRO A 49 -8.80 15.68 -11.18
N PHE A 50 -8.29 14.59 -10.64
CA PHE A 50 -9.03 13.32 -10.56
C PHE A 50 -10.38 13.70 -9.98
N PRO A 51 -11.49 13.70 -10.74
CA PRO A 51 -12.66 14.43 -10.32
C PRO A 51 -13.12 13.74 -9.04
N VAL A 52 -13.12 14.46 -7.90
CA VAL A 52 -13.70 13.99 -6.61
C VAL A 52 -15.06 13.35 -6.88
N GLU A 53 -15.85 13.92 -7.79
CA GLU A 53 -17.11 13.38 -8.28
C GLU A 53 -17.01 11.95 -8.85
N ARG A 54 -15.94 11.61 -9.54
CA ARG A 54 -15.75 10.25 -10.08
C ARG A 54 -15.48 9.27 -8.96
N VAL A 55 -14.64 9.65 -7.98
CA VAL A 55 -14.34 8.82 -6.81
C VAL A 55 -15.60 8.69 -5.96
N LEU A 56 -16.33 9.77 -5.71
CA LEU A 56 -17.58 9.76 -4.95
C LEU A 56 -18.64 8.85 -5.61
N ARG A 57 -18.84 8.97 -6.93
CA ARG A 57 -19.77 8.10 -7.64
C ARG A 57 -19.42 6.63 -7.50
N ARG A 58 -18.14 6.33 -7.56
CA ARG A 58 -17.62 4.98 -7.35
C ARG A 58 -17.83 4.52 -5.90
N THR A 59 -17.51 5.34 -4.92
CA THR A 59 -17.76 5.07 -3.49
C THR A 59 -19.23 4.73 -3.23
N LEU A 60 -20.17 5.51 -3.80
CA LEU A 60 -21.61 5.25 -3.66
C LEU A 60 -22.02 3.91 -4.30
N GLN A 61 -21.46 3.57 -5.46
CA GLN A 61 -21.69 2.27 -6.10
C GLN A 61 -21.13 1.11 -5.26
N GLU A 62 -19.94 1.28 -4.70
CA GLU A 62 -19.25 0.26 -3.91
C GLU A 62 -19.90 0.04 -2.54
N LEU A 63 -20.49 1.07 -1.94
CA LEU A 63 -21.24 0.97 -0.69
C LEU A 63 -22.67 0.45 -0.90
N GLY A 64 -23.29 0.73 -2.04
CA GLY A 64 -24.69 0.40 -2.29
C GLY A 64 -25.62 0.98 -1.21
N ASP A 65 -26.47 0.15 -0.61
CA ASP A 65 -27.43 0.56 0.43
C ASP A 65 -26.82 0.63 1.85
N ILE A 66 -25.51 0.45 1.98
CA ILE A 66 -24.84 0.49 3.28
C ILE A 66 -24.73 1.92 3.75
N GLU A 67 -25.37 2.25 4.86
CA GLU A 67 -25.14 3.52 5.55
C GLU A 67 -23.88 3.40 6.41
N ALA A 68 -22.79 4.01 5.94
CA ALA A 68 -21.51 3.99 6.65
C ALA A 68 -21.58 4.84 7.95
N PRO A 69 -21.14 4.32 9.12
CA PRO A 69 -21.14 5.05 10.38
C PRO A 69 -20.47 6.44 10.28
N VAL A 70 -19.40 6.55 9.50
CA VAL A 70 -18.69 7.82 9.29
C VAL A 70 -19.58 8.91 8.67
N SER A 71 -20.60 8.55 7.90
CA SER A 71 -21.52 9.52 7.27
C SER A 71 -22.45 10.21 8.29
N ARG A 72 -22.57 9.64 9.51
CA ARG A 72 -23.33 10.22 10.62
C ARG A 72 -22.52 11.20 11.47
N LEU A 73 -21.21 11.25 11.31
CA LEU A 73 -20.35 12.17 12.05
C LEU A 73 -20.60 13.60 11.58
N THR A 74 -20.63 14.53 12.52
CA THR A 74 -20.51 15.96 12.22
C THR A 74 -19.14 16.25 11.62
N ASP A 75 -18.97 17.42 11.01
CA ASP A 75 -17.67 17.79 10.42
C ASP A 75 -16.56 17.90 11.48
N ASP A 76 -16.86 18.38 12.68
CA ASP A 76 -15.92 18.46 13.81
C ASP A 76 -15.52 17.06 14.32
N GLU A 77 -16.47 16.12 14.38
CA GLU A 77 -16.20 14.73 14.76
C GLU A 77 -15.36 14.02 13.70
N LEU A 78 -15.67 14.26 12.42
CA LEU A 78 -14.88 13.72 11.31
C LEU A 78 -13.45 14.30 11.29
N GLU A 79 -13.30 15.60 11.51
CA GLU A 79 -11.99 16.21 11.66
C GLU A 79 -11.21 15.61 12.84
N THR A 80 -11.89 15.37 13.96
CA THR A 80 -11.30 14.69 15.13
C THR A 80 -10.87 13.28 14.76
N PHE A 81 -11.72 12.50 14.10
CA PHE A 81 -11.39 11.15 13.60
C PHE A 81 -10.15 11.17 12.67
N ASN A 82 -10.11 12.13 11.73
CA ASN A 82 -9.00 12.25 10.79
C ASN A 82 -7.67 12.62 11.46
N ARG A 83 -7.71 13.27 12.64
CA ARG A 83 -6.52 13.65 13.42
C ARG A 83 -6.05 12.60 14.42
N LEU A 84 -6.88 11.59 14.73
CA LEU A 84 -6.54 10.58 15.74
C LEU A 84 -5.32 9.75 15.37
N LEU A 85 -5.10 9.49 14.09
CA LEU A 85 -4.04 8.63 13.59
C LEU A 85 -3.30 9.31 12.43
N PRO A 86 -1.99 9.05 12.26
CA PRO A 86 -1.21 9.60 11.15
C PRO A 86 -1.50 8.81 9.85
N TRP A 87 -2.65 9.09 9.23
CA TRP A 87 -3.07 8.44 8.00
C TRP A 87 -2.10 8.69 6.83
N GLY A 88 -1.91 7.70 5.98
CA GLY A 88 -1.15 7.77 4.72
C GLY A 88 -2.02 7.61 3.48
N ALA A 89 -3.33 7.39 3.66
CA ALA A 89 -4.29 7.28 2.58
C ALA A 89 -5.66 7.79 3.02
N MET A 90 -6.44 8.32 2.08
CA MET A 90 -7.80 8.79 2.31
C MET A 90 -8.80 8.14 1.36
N THR A 91 -10.02 8.04 1.82
CA THR A 91 -11.19 7.59 1.06
C THR A 91 -12.28 8.67 1.19
N LEU A 92 -13.41 8.50 0.53
CA LEU A 92 -14.56 9.40 0.67
C LEU A 92 -15.70 8.69 1.41
N ASP A 93 -16.44 9.45 2.21
CA ASP A 93 -17.74 9.01 2.70
C ASP A 93 -18.85 9.21 1.64
N GLN A 94 -20.09 8.92 2.01
CA GLN A 94 -21.24 9.07 1.09
C GLN A 94 -21.60 10.51 0.76
N ALA A 95 -21.15 11.48 1.58
CA ALA A 95 -21.31 12.91 1.33
C ALA A 95 -20.13 13.52 0.55
N GLY A 96 -19.12 12.73 0.23
CA GLY A 96 -17.89 13.18 -0.44
C GLY A 96 -16.88 13.84 0.49
N ARG A 97 -17.03 13.67 1.81
CA ARG A 97 -16.08 14.17 2.79
C ARG A 97 -14.90 13.18 2.90
N GLU A 98 -13.72 13.72 3.16
CA GLU A 98 -12.48 12.94 3.27
C GLU A 98 -12.43 12.15 4.58
N VAL A 99 -12.16 10.84 4.49
CA VAL A 99 -11.99 9.89 5.60
C VAL A 99 -10.54 9.39 5.60
N GLY A 100 -9.82 9.73 6.64
CA GLY A 100 -8.38 9.67 6.70
C GLY A 100 -7.76 10.97 6.21
N GLN A 101 -6.46 11.12 6.40
CA GLN A 101 -5.74 12.33 6.03
C GLN A 101 -4.44 11.94 5.36
N VAL A 102 -3.97 12.73 4.40
CA VAL A 102 -2.70 12.50 3.74
C VAL A 102 -1.67 13.49 4.23
N TRP A 103 -0.57 12.97 4.72
CA TRP A 103 0.56 13.76 5.25
C TRP A 103 1.63 14.10 4.20
N SER A 104 1.46 13.63 2.95
CA SER A 104 2.32 14.02 1.84
C SER A 104 1.49 14.31 0.59
N ALA A 105 1.86 15.38 -0.14
CA ALA A 105 1.19 15.84 -1.36
C ALA A 105 1.59 15.04 -2.64
N ASP A 106 2.01 13.79 -2.48
CA ASP A 106 2.32 12.90 -3.59
C ASP A 106 1.07 12.12 -4.07
N LYS A 107 1.26 11.03 -4.79
CA LYS A 107 0.20 10.17 -5.36
C LYS A 107 -0.93 9.77 -4.38
N ARG A 108 -0.74 9.95 -3.06
CA ARG A 108 -1.70 9.59 -2.01
C ARG A 108 -2.57 10.76 -1.59
N GLY A 109 -2.24 11.97 -2.06
CA GLY A 109 -3.07 13.17 -1.90
C GLY A 109 -4.40 13.14 -2.66
N VAL A 110 -4.76 12.00 -3.25
CA VAL A 110 -6.02 11.79 -3.97
C VAL A 110 -6.82 10.72 -3.25
N PRO A 111 -8.13 10.90 -3.04
CA PRO A 111 -8.99 9.88 -2.45
C PRO A 111 -8.92 8.56 -3.23
N SER A 112 -8.76 7.46 -2.52
CA SER A 112 -8.83 6.12 -3.09
C SER A 112 -10.28 5.67 -3.22
N GLY A 113 -10.62 4.90 -4.25
CA GLY A 113 -11.84 4.09 -4.25
C GLY A 113 -11.80 3.07 -3.11
N LEU A 114 -12.96 2.59 -2.67
CA LEU A 114 -13.05 1.64 -1.56
C LEU A 114 -12.59 0.23 -1.95
N ILE A 115 -12.68 -0.12 -3.24
CA ILE A 115 -12.22 -1.41 -3.78
C ILE A 115 -11.06 -1.13 -4.74
N ASP A 116 -9.91 -1.75 -4.52
CA ASP A 116 -8.76 -1.62 -5.43
C ASP A 116 -9.08 -2.25 -6.80
N PRO A 117 -8.69 -1.62 -7.93
CA PRO A 117 -8.91 -2.18 -9.26
C PRO A 117 -8.37 -3.60 -9.45
N ARG A 118 -7.26 -3.96 -8.79
CA ARG A 118 -6.67 -5.32 -8.84
C ARG A 118 -7.61 -6.33 -8.19
N GLN A 119 -8.25 -5.98 -7.08
CA GLN A 119 -9.25 -6.80 -6.40
C GLN A 119 -10.51 -6.97 -7.27
N THR A 120 -11.01 -5.88 -7.85
CA THR A 120 -12.17 -5.93 -8.76
C THR A 120 -11.90 -6.80 -9.99
N GLN A 121 -10.69 -6.73 -10.54
CA GLN A 121 -10.32 -7.55 -11.70
C GLN A 121 -10.15 -9.02 -11.32
N PHE A 122 -9.55 -9.31 -10.17
CA PHE A 122 -9.42 -10.66 -9.65
C PHE A 122 -10.79 -11.29 -9.36
N ASP A 123 -11.68 -10.55 -8.70
CA ASP A 123 -13.04 -10.98 -8.35
C ASP A 123 -13.88 -11.35 -9.58
N LYS A 124 -13.70 -10.68 -10.72
CA LYS A 124 -14.38 -11.03 -11.99
C LYS A 124 -13.98 -12.40 -12.53
N VAL A 125 -12.77 -12.86 -12.26
CA VAL A 125 -12.25 -14.15 -12.72
C VAL A 125 -12.44 -15.22 -11.66
N PHE A 126 -12.28 -14.84 -10.40
CA PHE A 126 -12.39 -15.71 -9.26
C PHE A 126 -13.21 -15.01 -8.16
N PRO A 127 -14.53 -15.21 -8.13
CA PRO A 127 -15.42 -14.52 -7.18
C PRO A 127 -15.03 -14.74 -5.72
N LEU A 128 -14.89 -13.63 -4.99
CA LEU A 128 -14.44 -13.61 -3.59
C LEU A 128 -15.57 -13.77 -2.59
N LYS A 129 -16.82 -13.57 -3.00
CA LYS A 129 -17.98 -13.67 -2.12
C LYS A 129 -18.06 -15.03 -1.41
N GLY A 130 -18.06 -15.00 -0.08
CA GLY A 130 -18.10 -16.20 0.77
C GLY A 130 -16.79 -17.00 0.81
N ARG A 131 -15.69 -16.45 0.26
CA ARG A 131 -14.37 -17.06 0.35
C ARG A 131 -13.62 -16.54 1.56
N THR A 132 -12.88 -17.43 2.20
CA THR A 132 -11.90 -17.06 3.23
C THR A 132 -10.66 -16.47 2.57
N VAL A 133 -10.28 -15.25 2.97
CA VAL A 133 -9.13 -14.53 2.42
C VAL A 133 -8.15 -14.18 3.53
N MET A 134 -6.91 -14.62 3.35
CA MET A 134 -5.77 -14.16 4.17
C MET A 134 -5.14 -12.96 3.49
N GLU A 135 -5.19 -11.80 4.13
CA GLU A 135 -4.54 -10.58 3.67
C GLU A 135 -3.24 -10.33 4.43
N ILE A 136 -2.15 -10.22 3.70
CA ILE A 136 -0.83 -9.92 4.25
C ILE A 136 -0.50 -8.45 4.07
N GLY A 137 -0.23 -7.75 5.20
CA GLY A 137 0.07 -6.31 5.21
C GLY A 137 -1.16 -5.46 4.98
N CYS A 138 -2.10 -5.47 5.91
CA CYS A 138 -3.36 -4.72 5.78
C CYS A 138 -3.17 -3.19 5.82
N PHE A 139 -2.02 -2.71 6.29
CA PHE A 139 -1.64 -1.30 6.35
C PHE A 139 -2.73 -0.43 7.00
N GLU A 140 -3.48 0.36 6.22
CA GLU A 140 -4.56 1.22 6.70
C GLU A 140 -5.95 0.69 6.35
N GLY A 141 -6.05 -0.58 5.95
CA GLY A 141 -7.31 -1.27 5.72
C GLY A 141 -8.04 -0.92 4.43
N ILE A 142 -7.39 -0.26 3.46
CA ILE A 142 -8.04 0.03 2.17
C ILE A 142 -8.32 -1.26 1.40
N HIS A 143 -7.34 -2.14 1.29
CA HIS A 143 -7.55 -3.42 0.63
C HIS A 143 -8.45 -4.33 1.43
N THR A 144 -8.32 -4.34 2.77
CA THR A 144 -9.20 -5.09 3.68
C THR A 144 -10.67 -4.70 3.48
N LEU A 145 -10.93 -3.38 3.44
CA LEU A 145 -12.29 -2.86 3.17
C LEU A 145 -12.80 -3.32 1.82
N GLY A 146 -11.97 -3.23 0.77
CA GLY A 146 -12.32 -3.68 -0.57
C GLY A 146 -12.69 -5.16 -0.63
N LEU A 147 -11.92 -6.04 0.01
CA LEU A 147 -12.22 -7.48 0.11
C LEU A 147 -13.55 -7.74 0.82
N LEU A 148 -13.82 -7.04 1.92
CA LEU A 148 -15.08 -7.15 2.67
C LEU A 148 -16.28 -6.64 1.86
N LEU A 149 -16.11 -5.59 1.05
CA LEU A 149 -17.17 -5.09 0.15
C LEU A 149 -17.43 -6.04 -1.02
N LEU A 150 -16.44 -6.81 -1.45
CA LEU A 150 -16.61 -7.93 -2.40
C LEU A 150 -17.23 -9.18 -1.76
N GLY A 151 -17.51 -9.15 -0.46
CA GLY A 151 -18.18 -10.22 0.27
C GLY A 151 -17.26 -11.35 0.73
N ALA A 152 -15.96 -11.12 0.79
CA ALA A 152 -15.00 -12.06 1.36
C ALA A 152 -15.08 -12.13 2.89
N GLU A 153 -14.69 -13.28 3.45
CA GLU A 153 -14.43 -13.47 4.88
C GLU A 153 -12.93 -13.27 5.11
N VAL A 154 -12.55 -12.13 5.70
CA VAL A 154 -11.14 -11.68 5.74
C VAL A 154 -10.52 -11.92 7.11
N THR A 155 -9.32 -12.52 7.12
CA THR A 155 -8.36 -12.40 8.20
C THR A 155 -7.21 -11.54 7.67
N ALA A 156 -6.96 -10.39 8.29
CA ALA A 156 -5.94 -9.45 7.85
C ALA A 156 -4.84 -9.30 8.90
N VAL A 157 -3.60 -9.22 8.45
CA VAL A 157 -2.43 -9.13 9.33
C VAL A 157 -1.55 -7.95 8.97
N ASP A 158 -0.89 -7.37 9.99
CA ASP A 158 0.20 -6.41 9.83
C ASP A 158 1.21 -6.55 10.96
N GLY A 159 2.47 -6.25 10.70
CA GLY A 159 3.53 -6.28 11.70
C GLY A 159 3.53 -5.08 12.66
N ARG A 160 2.76 -4.04 12.38
CA ARG A 160 2.73 -2.78 13.14
C ARG A 160 1.39 -2.56 13.81
N VAL A 161 1.42 -2.32 15.12
CA VAL A 161 0.22 -1.96 15.90
C VAL A 161 -0.50 -0.76 15.29
N GLU A 162 0.26 0.26 14.85
CA GLU A 162 -0.29 1.45 14.21
C GLU A 162 -1.16 1.10 12.99
N ASN A 163 -0.68 0.22 12.12
CA ASN A 163 -1.40 -0.19 10.92
C ASN A 163 -2.66 -1.00 11.27
N VAL A 164 -2.57 -1.92 12.24
CA VAL A 164 -3.73 -2.67 12.75
C VAL A 164 -4.79 -1.72 13.30
N MET A 165 -4.40 -0.71 14.09
CA MET A 165 -5.33 0.28 14.65
C MET A 165 -5.97 1.15 13.57
N LYS A 166 -5.22 1.57 12.56
CA LYS A 166 -5.75 2.31 11.39
C LYS A 166 -6.75 1.46 10.61
N THR A 167 -6.42 0.19 10.37
CA THR A 167 -7.33 -0.76 9.71
C THR A 167 -8.63 -0.90 10.49
N MET A 168 -8.56 -1.14 11.80
CA MET A 168 -9.75 -1.25 12.65
C MET A 168 -10.61 0.02 12.58
N SER A 169 -9.98 1.20 12.67
CA SER A 169 -10.68 2.48 12.61
C SER A 169 -11.35 2.71 11.25
N ARG A 170 -10.66 2.39 10.14
CA ARG A 170 -11.23 2.49 8.80
C ARG A 170 -12.39 1.54 8.60
N LEU A 171 -12.27 0.28 9.02
CA LEU A 171 -13.35 -0.69 8.91
C LEU A 171 -14.58 -0.24 9.71
N TRP A 172 -14.39 0.25 10.94
CA TRP A 172 -15.46 0.85 11.74
C TRP A 172 -16.14 1.99 10.99
N ALA A 173 -15.36 2.91 10.39
CA ALA A 173 -15.91 4.05 9.66
C ALA A 173 -16.88 3.66 8.55
N TYR A 174 -16.67 2.49 7.94
CA TYR A 174 -17.52 1.94 6.87
C TYR A 174 -18.45 0.80 7.33
N GLY A 175 -18.66 0.61 8.63
CA GLY A 175 -19.56 -0.41 9.18
C GLY A 175 -19.13 -1.84 8.87
N ARG A 176 -17.81 -2.06 8.80
CA ARG A 176 -17.20 -3.36 8.54
C ARG A 176 -16.33 -3.80 9.70
N ALA A 177 -16.11 -5.11 9.79
CA ALA A 177 -15.19 -5.73 10.72
C ALA A 177 -14.64 -7.02 10.11
N CYS A 178 -13.45 -7.40 10.53
CA CYS A 178 -12.86 -8.70 10.23
C CYS A 178 -11.92 -9.12 11.38
N GLU A 179 -11.35 -10.31 11.28
CA GLU A 179 -10.27 -10.71 12.17
C GLU A 179 -9.01 -9.95 11.82
N LEU A 180 -8.43 -9.26 12.82
CA LEU A 180 -7.19 -8.49 12.69
C LEU A 180 -6.14 -9.06 13.63
N LEU A 181 -4.98 -9.44 13.08
CA LEU A 181 -3.89 -10.00 13.86
C LEU A 181 -2.64 -9.12 13.73
N LEU A 182 -2.00 -8.86 14.86
CA LEU A 182 -0.67 -8.28 14.88
C LEU A 182 0.35 -9.40 14.66
N TRP A 183 0.96 -9.43 13.48
CA TRP A 183 1.97 -10.43 13.15
C TRP A 183 3.03 -9.86 12.21
N ASN A 184 4.27 -9.83 12.67
CA ASN A 184 5.43 -9.66 11.80
C ASN A 184 5.64 -10.98 11.05
N VAL A 185 5.34 -11.00 9.77
CA VAL A 185 5.35 -12.19 8.90
C VAL A 185 6.76 -12.80 8.70
N GLU A 186 7.80 -12.14 9.18
CA GLU A 186 9.16 -12.68 9.24
C GLU A 186 9.47 -13.38 10.57
N ARG A 187 8.47 -13.53 11.42
CA ARG A 187 8.51 -14.29 12.68
C ARG A 187 7.56 -15.49 12.57
N PRO A 188 7.75 -16.52 13.41
CA PRO A 188 6.84 -17.67 13.42
C PRO A 188 5.37 -17.23 13.48
N ALA A 189 4.51 -17.91 12.72
CA ALA A 189 3.09 -17.61 12.70
C ALA A 189 2.47 -17.83 14.10
N PRO A 190 1.56 -16.94 14.54
CA PRO A 190 0.86 -17.11 15.80
C PRO A 190 -0.08 -18.34 15.73
N GLU A 191 -0.30 -18.99 16.85
CA GLU A 191 -1.20 -20.17 16.93
C GLU A 191 -2.65 -19.81 16.54
N THR A 192 -3.02 -18.54 16.71
CA THR A 192 -4.34 -18.01 16.33
C THR A 192 -4.52 -17.85 14.83
N LEU A 193 -3.44 -17.92 14.04
CA LEU A 193 -3.54 -17.79 12.59
C LEU A 193 -4.37 -18.98 12.02
N PRO A 194 -5.37 -18.73 11.14
CA PRO A 194 -6.12 -19.80 10.48
C PRO A 194 -5.18 -20.80 9.81
N LYS A 195 -5.50 -22.08 9.91
CA LYS A 195 -4.67 -23.17 9.35
C LYS A 195 -4.72 -23.22 7.81
N ALA A 196 -5.82 -22.73 7.22
CA ALA A 196 -6.04 -22.67 5.78
C ALA A 196 -7.02 -21.55 5.43
N TRP A 197 -6.98 -21.12 4.19
CA TRP A 197 -7.86 -20.12 3.56
C TRP A 197 -8.00 -20.41 2.07
N ASP A 198 -9.06 -19.92 1.44
CA ASP A 198 -9.27 -20.10 0.00
C ASP A 198 -8.29 -19.26 -0.83
N VAL A 199 -8.09 -17.99 -0.45
CA VAL A 199 -7.31 -17.02 -1.23
C VAL A 199 -6.25 -16.36 -0.36
N LEU A 200 -5.04 -16.25 -0.89
CA LEU A 200 -3.98 -15.41 -0.36
C LEU A 200 -3.95 -14.07 -1.12
N HIS A 201 -4.27 -12.98 -0.42
CA HIS A 201 -4.14 -11.62 -0.92
C HIS A 201 -2.83 -11.02 -0.41
N HIS A 202 -1.88 -10.80 -1.30
CA HIS A 202 -0.51 -10.42 -0.98
C HIS A 202 -0.05 -9.25 -1.87
N ILE A 203 -0.48 -8.04 -1.53
CA ILE A 203 -0.19 -6.85 -2.31
C ILE A 203 0.75 -5.91 -1.55
N GLY A 204 1.90 -5.60 -2.14
CA GLY A 204 2.78 -4.56 -1.64
C GLY A 204 3.68 -4.95 -0.46
N VAL A 205 3.86 -6.24 -0.17
CA VAL A 205 4.62 -6.71 1.01
C VAL A 205 5.86 -7.51 0.66
N LEU A 206 5.79 -8.45 -0.29
CA LEU A 206 6.85 -9.44 -0.53
C LEU A 206 8.24 -8.80 -0.74
N TYR A 207 8.28 -7.67 -1.42
CA TYR A 207 9.51 -6.94 -1.71
C TYR A 207 10.06 -6.13 -0.51
N HIS A 208 9.43 -6.23 0.66
CA HIS A 208 9.91 -5.70 1.92
C HIS A 208 10.47 -6.78 2.86
N LEU A 209 10.43 -8.05 2.44
CA LEU A 209 10.82 -9.16 3.29
C LEU A 209 12.28 -9.54 3.10
N SER A 210 12.94 -9.86 4.20
CA SER A 210 14.31 -10.38 4.19
C SER A 210 14.35 -11.87 3.80
N ASN A 211 13.25 -12.60 4.02
CA ASN A 211 13.11 -14.04 3.75
C ASN A 211 11.84 -14.35 2.94
N PRO A 212 11.71 -13.81 1.69
CA PRO A 212 10.48 -13.91 0.90
C PRO A 212 10.14 -15.34 0.48
N VAL A 213 11.12 -16.22 0.32
CA VAL A 213 10.91 -17.63 -0.10
C VAL A 213 10.35 -18.44 1.06
N GLU A 214 10.92 -18.32 2.26
CA GLU A 214 10.44 -19.00 3.47
C GLU A 214 9.01 -18.55 3.78
N HIS A 215 8.74 -17.25 3.65
CA HIS A 215 7.41 -16.68 3.84
C HIS A 215 6.38 -17.31 2.88
N LEU A 216 6.69 -17.38 1.58
CA LEU A 216 5.78 -18.00 0.62
C LEU A 216 5.67 -19.51 0.82
N ASN A 217 6.76 -20.20 1.21
CA ASN A 217 6.74 -21.63 1.55
C ASN A 217 5.85 -21.94 2.76
N GLU A 218 5.66 -20.98 3.66
CA GLU A 218 4.74 -21.12 4.80
C GLU A 218 3.29 -20.90 4.38
N LEU A 219 3.01 -19.89 3.55
CA LEU A 219 1.64 -19.48 3.24
C LEU A 219 1.00 -20.25 2.08
N LEU A 220 1.76 -20.54 1.02
CA LEU A 220 1.20 -21.18 -0.18
C LEU A 220 0.61 -22.58 0.10
N PRO A 221 1.20 -23.45 0.95
CA PRO A 221 0.57 -24.72 1.30
C PRO A 221 -0.79 -24.60 2.00
N ARG A 222 -1.03 -23.48 2.71
CA ARG A 222 -2.28 -23.19 3.41
C ARG A 222 -3.32 -22.53 2.51
N THR A 223 -2.95 -22.12 1.29
CA THR A 223 -3.82 -21.45 0.33
C THR A 223 -4.53 -22.47 -0.55
N GLY A 224 -5.85 -22.56 -0.44
CA GLY A 224 -6.64 -23.63 -1.07
C GLY A 224 -6.90 -23.45 -2.55
N ALA A 225 -7.11 -22.23 -3.04
CA ALA A 225 -7.66 -22.03 -4.37
C ALA A 225 -6.98 -20.92 -5.19
N GLY A 226 -6.74 -19.75 -4.62
CA GLY A 226 -6.27 -18.59 -5.38
C GLY A 226 -5.21 -17.75 -4.70
N LEU A 227 -4.38 -17.11 -5.50
CA LEU A 227 -3.35 -16.15 -5.08
C LEU A 227 -3.50 -14.86 -5.91
N LEU A 228 -3.60 -13.72 -5.23
CA LEU A 228 -3.40 -12.39 -5.80
C LEU A 228 -2.13 -11.81 -5.21
N LEU A 229 -1.05 -11.80 -5.98
CA LEU A 229 0.26 -11.27 -5.59
C LEU A 229 0.62 -10.06 -6.42
N ASP A 230 1.02 -8.95 -5.77
CA ASP A 230 1.57 -7.77 -6.45
C ASP A 230 2.86 -7.35 -5.75
N THR A 231 3.99 -7.43 -6.47
CA THR A 231 5.31 -7.25 -5.89
C THR A 231 6.33 -6.67 -6.87
N HIS A 232 7.35 -6.01 -6.34
CA HIS A 232 8.54 -5.72 -7.12
C HIS A 232 9.38 -6.98 -7.32
N VAL A 233 9.96 -7.10 -8.51
CA VAL A 233 10.86 -8.18 -8.89
C VAL A 233 12.16 -7.62 -9.45
N MET A 234 13.20 -8.43 -9.47
CA MET A 234 14.42 -8.15 -10.20
C MET A 234 14.18 -8.27 -11.70
N SER A 235 14.77 -7.38 -12.51
CA SER A 235 14.94 -7.65 -13.94
C SER A 235 16.03 -8.72 -14.15
N ASP A 236 15.84 -9.61 -15.13
CA ASP A 236 16.80 -10.69 -15.43
C ASP A 236 18.18 -10.18 -15.86
N GLU A 237 18.27 -8.92 -16.29
CA GLU A 237 19.47 -8.23 -16.74
C GLU A 237 20.29 -7.57 -15.61
N ALA A 238 19.86 -7.69 -14.34
CA ALA A 238 20.57 -7.05 -13.24
C ALA A 238 21.91 -7.77 -12.98
N GLU A 239 23.01 -7.05 -13.14
CA GLU A 239 24.40 -7.52 -13.06
C GLU A 239 24.83 -8.15 -11.73
N THR A 240 24.00 -8.08 -10.67
CA THR A 240 24.34 -8.60 -9.33
C THR A 240 23.18 -9.35 -8.72
N SER A 241 23.00 -10.61 -9.11
CA SER A 241 22.14 -11.53 -8.37
C SER A 241 22.94 -12.26 -7.30
N GLU A 242 22.43 -12.25 -6.08
CA GLU A 242 22.90 -13.11 -5.00
C GLU A 242 22.16 -14.44 -5.07
N SER A 243 22.84 -15.54 -4.79
CA SER A 243 22.21 -16.86 -4.65
C SER A 243 21.65 -17.00 -3.23
N TYR A 244 20.42 -17.46 -3.14
CA TYR A 244 19.67 -17.65 -1.91
C TYR A 244 19.09 -19.07 -1.88
N ALA A 245 19.57 -19.92 -0.99
CA ALA A 245 19.18 -21.33 -0.93
C ALA A 245 18.16 -21.58 0.18
N VAL A 246 17.02 -22.19 -0.16
CA VAL A 246 15.94 -22.57 0.75
C VAL A 246 15.36 -23.92 0.35
N GLY A 247 15.25 -24.85 1.30
CA GLY A 247 14.61 -26.15 1.05
C GLY A 247 15.29 -26.99 -0.05
N GLY A 248 16.59 -26.83 -0.25
CA GLY A 248 17.34 -27.50 -1.32
C GLY A 248 17.18 -26.89 -2.72
N GLN A 249 16.45 -25.79 -2.84
CA GLN A 249 16.33 -25.00 -4.08
C GLN A 249 17.13 -23.71 -3.98
N THR A 250 17.63 -23.22 -5.11
CA THR A 250 18.35 -21.96 -5.20
C THR A 250 17.50 -20.93 -5.93
N PHE A 251 17.45 -19.72 -5.37
CA PHE A 251 16.74 -18.57 -5.89
C PHE A 251 17.72 -17.44 -6.14
N ARG A 252 17.51 -16.70 -7.21
CA ARG A 252 18.28 -15.49 -7.52
C ARG A 252 17.58 -14.27 -6.89
N THR A 253 18.33 -13.47 -6.17
CA THR A 253 17.80 -12.32 -5.45
C THR A 253 18.72 -11.11 -5.58
N ARG A 254 18.19 -9.94 -5.31
CA ARG A 254 18.94 -8.71 -5.05
C ARG A 254 18.56 -8.18 -3.68
N ARG A 255 19.56 -7.98 -2.83
CA ARG A 255 19.37 -7.34 -1.54
C ARG A 255 19.13 -5.84 -1.71
N LYS A 256 18.17 -5.32 -0.96
CA LYS A 256 17.83 -3.89 -0.87
C LYS A 256 17.83 -3.49 0.60
N PRO A 257 18.54 -2.40 1.00
CA PRO A 257 18.45 -1.85 2.35
C PRO A 257 17.03 -1.31 2.63
N GLU A 258 16.49 -1.58 3.80
CA GLU A 258 15.24 -1.02 4.33
C GLU A 258 15.56 0.04 5.38
N VAL A 259 16.11 1.17 4.94
CA VAL A 259 16.63 2.26 5.81
C VAL A 259 15.58 2.96 6.67
N TYR A 260 14.29 2.69 6.43
CA TYR A 260 13.17 3.31 7.15
C TYR A 260 12.37 2.30 7.97
N ALA A 261 12.91 1.11 8.25
CA ALA A 261 12.22 0.04 8.97
C ALA A 261 11.63 0.51 10.31
N ASP A 262 12.33 1.36 11.04
CA ASP A 262 11.90 1.86 12.36
C ASP A 262 11.04 3.13 12.31
N SER A 263 10.96 3.82 11.17
CA SER A 263 10.39 5.18 11.08
C SER A 263 9.25 5.34 10.07
N SER A 264 9.02 4.35 9.20
CA SER A 264 7.98 4.44 8.18
C SER A 264 6.99 3.28 8.26
N PRO A 265 5.67 3.55 8.32
CA PRO A 265 4.65 2.50 8.31
C PRO A 265 4.60 1.71 6.98
N PHE A 266 5.33 2.18 5.96
CA PHE A 266 5.42 1.56 4.63
C PHE A 266 6.67 0.69 4.43
N ALA A 267 7.60 0.71 5.37
CA ALA A 267 8.84 -0.06 5.26
C ALA A 267 8.66 -1.49 5.77
N GLY A 268 9.58 -2.37 5.39
CA GLY A 268 9.73 -3.69 6.00
C GLY A 268 10.03 -3.61 7.50
N MET A 269 10.05 -4.75 8.16
CA MET A 269 10.32 -4.87 9.60
C MET A 269 11.78 -5.20 9.91
N GLU A 270 12.56 -5.56 8.88
CA GLU A 270 13.99 -5.89 8.96
C GLU A 270 14.83 -4.80 8.27
N ASP A 271 16.14 -4.79 8.47
CA ASP A 271 17.07 -3.80 7.92
C ASP A 271 17.27 -3.92 6.39
N HIS A 272 16.79 -5.01 5.81
CA HIS A 272 16.89 -5.26 4.38
C HIS A 272 15.73 -6.12 3.85
N ALA A 273 15.53 -6.05 2.55
CA ALA A 273 14.63 -6.92 1.80
C ALA A 273 15.39 -7.65 0.68
N LYS A 274 14.78 -8.72 0.14
CA LYS A 274 15.27 -9.42 -1.05
C LYS A 274 14.22 -9.37 -2.16
N TYR A 275 14.62 -8.85 -3.32
CA TYR A 275 13.82 -8.92 -4.55
C TYR A 275 14.13 -10.21 -5.28
N LEU A 276 13.13 -11.03 -5.55
CA LEU A 276 13.28 -12.25 -6.32
C LEU A 276 13.33 -11.97 -7.83
N VAL A 277 14.05 -12.78 -8.57
CA VAL A 277 13.91 -12.86 -10.04
C VAL A 277 12.53 -13.43 -10.36
N LEU A 278 11.85 -12.87 -11.37
CA LEU A 278 10.47 -13.25 -11.72
C LEU A 278 10.32 -14.74 -12.01
N ASP A 279 11.22 -15.34 -12.79
CA ASP A 279 11.17 -16.78 -13.14
C ASP A 279 11.28 -17.68 -11.91
N ASP A 280 12.12 -17.27 -10.94
CA ASP A 280 12.28 -18.01 -9.69
C ASP A 280 11.03 -17.90 -8.81
N LEU A 281 10.39 -16.73 -8.78
CA LEU A 281 9.12 -16.52 -8.09
C LEU A 281 7.99 -17.35 -8.73
N VAL A 282 7.88 -17.34 -10.07
CA VAL A 282 6.91 -18.15 -10.81
C VAL A 282 7.13 -19.66 -10.53
N ARG A 283 8.38 -20.12 -10.60
CA ARG A 283 8.73 -21.52 -10.28
C ARG A 283 8.34 -21.88 -8.84
N LEU A 284 8.59 -21.00 -7.88
CA LEU A 284 8.21 -21.20 -6.47
C LEU A 284 6.69 -21.37 -6.33
N ILE A 285 5.89 -20.47 -6.91
CA ILE A 285 4.43 -20.54 -6.85
C ILE A 285 3.93 -21.85 -7.50
N ALA A 286 4.43 -22.18 -8.68
CA ALA A 286 4.07 -23.40 -9.39
C ALA A 286 4.41 -24.67 -8.60
N SER A 287 5.55 -24.71 -7.89
CA SER A 287 5.97 -25.85 -7.08
C SER A 287 5.00 -26.18 -5.93
N HIS A 288 4.17 -25.20 -5.53
CA HIS A 288 3.12 -25.38 -4.53
C HIS A 288 1.76 -25.78 -5.14
N GLY A 289 1.72 -26.21 -6.41
CA GLY A 289 0.53 -26.76 -7.06
C GLY A 289 -0.41 -25.73 -7.68
N PHE A 290 0.04 -24.50 -7.88
CA PHE A 290 -0.69 -23.48 -8.65
C PHE A 290 -0.40 -23.70 -10.15
N GLY A 291 -1.33 -24.35 -10.84
CA GLY A 291 -1.14 -24.77 -12.26
C GLY A 291 -1.56 -23.69 -13.27
N ASP A 292 -2.52 -22.82 -12.93
CA ASP A 292 -2.94 -21.68 -13.77
C ASP A 292 -2.32 -20.40 -13.20
N LEU A 293 -1.20 -19.98 -13.76
CA LEU A 293 -0.45 -18.81 -13.35
C LEU A 293 -0.48 -17.75 -14.45
N ARG A 294 -0.89 -16.54 -14.12
CA ARG A 294 -1.08 -15.42 -15.05
C ARG A 294 -0.37 -14.17 -14.53
N ILE A 295 0.55 -13.62 -15.31
CA ILE A 295 1.10 -12.28 -15.09
C ILE A 295 0.14 -11.29 -15.75
N VAL A 296 -0.71 -10.65 -14.96
CA VAL A 296 -1.77 -9.76 -15.46
C VAL A 296 -1.33 -8.30 -15.57
N SER A 297 -0.23 -7.95 -14.94
CA SER A 297 0.42 -6.63 -15.09
C SER A 297 1.92 -6.80 -14.89
N ASP A 298 2.67 -6.13 -15.75
CA ASP A 298 4.13 -6.02 -15.69
C ASP A 298 4.49 -4.58 -16.07
N ARG A 299 5.08 -3.84 -15.13
CA ARG A 299 5.26 -2.41 -15.28
C ARG A 299 6.50 -1.91 -14.55
N ASP A 300 7.13 -0.89 -15.10
CA ASP A 300 8.21 -0.18 -14.42
C ASP A 300 7.64 0.92 -13.53
N GLU A 301 8.04 0.93 -12.27
CA GLU A 301 7.73 1.95 -11.28
C GLU A 301 9.02 2.60 -10.77
N ARG A 302 8.89 3.69 -10.00
CA ARG A 302 10.06 4.40 -9.42
C ARG A 302 11.03 3.47 -8.68
N ASN A 303 10.52 2.41 -8.06
CA ASN A 303 11.31 1.46 -7.26
C ASN A 303 11.73 0.21 -8.03
N GLY A 304 11.55 0.17 -9.35
CA GLY A 304 11.87 -0.92 -10.25
C GLY A 304 10.65 -1.65 -10.81
N ARG A 305 10.91 -2.73 -11.55
CA ARG A 305 9.89 -3.56 -12.18
C ARG A 305 8.93 -4.14 -11.15
N ARG A 306 7.64 -4.03 -11.41
CA ARG A 306 6.56 -4.52 -10.54
C ARG A 306 5.58 -5.37 -11.32
N VAL A 307 5.23 -6.52 -10.77
CA VAL A 307 4.33 -7.48 -11.41
C VAL A 307 3.11 -7.74 -10.54
N THR A 308 1.97 -7.98 -11.20
CA THR A 308 0.78 -8.54 -10.56
C THR A 308 0.57 -9.94 -11.12
N ILE A 309 0.53 -10.92 -10.23
CA ILE A 309 0.38 -12.34 -10.55
C ILE A 309 -0.93 -12.84 -9.95
N TRP A 310 -1.72 -13.52 -10.76
CA TRP A 310 -2.82 -14.38 -10.32
C TRP A 310 -2.38 -15.82 -10.49
N ALA A 311 -2.66 -16.65 -9.49
CA ALA A 311 -2.41 -18.07 -9.61
C ALA A 311 -3.57 -18.87 -8.99
N PHE A 312 -3.95 -19.96 -9.65
CA PHE A 312 -5.07 -20.81 -9.25
C PHE A 312 -4.67 -22.28 -9.22
N ARG A 313 -5.29 -23.02 -8.31
CA ARG A 313 -5.14 -24.48 -8.21
C ARG A 313 -6.14 -25.20 -9.10
#